data_6a7df3e6c6e14bb6c273438d7b578c57
#
_entry.id   6a7df3e6c6e14bb6c273438d7b578c57
#
_cell.length_a   1.000
_cell.length_b   1.000
_cell.length_c   1.000
_cell.angle_alpha   90.00
_cell.angle_beta   90.00
_cell.angle_gamma   90.00
#
_symmetry.space_group_name_H-M   'P 1'
#
loop_
_entity.id
_entity.type
_entity.pdbx_description
1 polymer ?
#
loop_
_entity_poly.entity_id
_entity_poly.type
_entity_poly.pdbx_seq_one_letter_code
_entity_poly.pdbx_strand_id
1 'polypeptide(L)'
;MKSSELHEEIKENLKDYPIEYLRNKVTDDRYKDPLTKKLAKYNSETWDEIFSLNITEDYEIKDNAIKNLKEDIDYYFDTYAGGDEETREFTKYICLYLAFMAKRPLHPVGDNPAKDQVFLENGEYKCKTRIMSIKDENSLCRYCICKNAGFSFGF
;
A
#
# COMPACT_ATOMS: atom_id res chain seq x y z
N MET A 1 -13.84 -0.18 14.43
CA MET A 1 -12.86 -1.23 14.78
C MET A 1 -11.62 -0.60 15.38
N LYS A 2 -11.13 -1.16 16.46
CA LYS A 2 -9.91 -0.64 17.07
C LYS A 2 -8.70 -1.06 16.25
N SER A 3 -7.65 -0.23 16.25
CA SER A 3 -6.42 -0.53 15.51
C SER A 3 -5.79 -1.87 15.93
N SER A 4 -5.87 -2.22 17.21
CA SER A 4 -5.38 -3.53 17.68
C SER A 4 -6.17 -4.70 17.06
N GLU A 5 -7.47 -4.54 16.92
CA GLU A 5 -8.31 -5.57 16.29
C GLU A 5 -8.00 -5.69 14.81
N LEU A 6 -7.82 -4.57 14.12
CA LEU A 6 -7.44 -4.58 12.72
C LEU A 6 -6.07 -5.23 12.52
N HIS A 7 -5.12 -4.93 13.41
CA HIS A 7 -3.78 -5.53 13.34
C HIS A 7 -3.85 -7.06 13.44
N GLU A 8 -4.69 -7.57 14.37
CA GLU A 8 -4.86 -9.02 14.50
C GLU A 8 -5.51 -9.63 13.26
N GLU A 9 -6.49 -8.95 12.67
CA GLU A 9 -7.13 -9.41 11.44
C GLU A 9 -6.13 -9.45 10.29
N ILE A 10 -5.30 -8.41 10.16
CA ILE A 10 -4.27 -8.33 9.13
C ILE A 10 -3.27 -9.48 9.28
N LYS A 11 -2.77 -9.71 10.48
CA LYS A 11 -1.83 -10.81 10.73
C LYS A 11 -2.44 -12.17 10.41
N GLU A 12 -3.68 -12.39 10.82
CA GLU A 12 -4.36 -13.65 10.57
C GLU A 12 -4.47 -13.96 9.07
N ASN A 13 -4.72 -12.93 8.28
CA ASN A 13 -4.88 -13.10 6.83
C ASN A 13 -3.57 -13.09 6.05
N LEU A 14 -2.46 -12.66 6.66
CA LEU A 14 -1.16 -12.63 6.00
C LEU A 14 -0.20 -13.73 6.43
N LYS A 15 -0.47 -14.40 7.55
CA LYS A 15 0.50 -15.34 8.14
C LYS A 15 0.89 -16.49 7.22
N ASP A 16 -0.02 -16.95 6.37
CA ASP A 16 0.23 -18.08 5.49
C ASP A 16 0.68 -17.68 4.08
N TYR A 17 0.81 -16.38 3.82
CA TYR A 17 1.26 -15.92 2.52
C TYR A 17 2.72 -16.35 2.31
N PRO A 18 3.08 -16.89 1.11
CA PRO A 18 4.45 -17.32 0.86
C PRO A 18 5.39 -16.15 0.62
N ILE A 19 5.75 -15.45 1.71
CA ILE A 19 6.51 -14.20 1.63
C ILE A 19 7.88 -14.38 0.97
N GLU A 20 8.46 -15.58 1.03
CA GLU A 20 9.75 -15.82 0.39
C GLU A 20 9.69 -15.67 -1.13
N TYR A 21 8.53 -15.96 -1.73
CA TYR A 21 8.32 -15.73 -3.15
C TYR A 21 8.51 -14.23 -3.48
N LEU A 22 7.98 -13.36 -2.61
CA LEU A 22 8.09 -11.94 -2.80
C LEU A 22 9.52 -11.45 -2.53
N ARG A 23 10.16 -11.97 -1.49
CA ARG A 23 11.55 -11.63 -1.18
C ARG A 23 12.49 -12.02 -2.31
N ASN A 24 12.26 -13.18 -2.91
CA ASN A 24 13.09 -13.65 -4.02
C ASN A 24 12.94 -12.78 -5.28
N LYS A 25 11.79 -12.17 -5.48
CA LYS A 25 11.59 -11.25 -6.59
C LYS A 25 12.52 -10.06 -6.55
N VAL A 26 12.92 -9.62 -5.37
CA VAL A 26 13.79 -8.45 -5.20
C VAL A 26 15.15 -8.66 -5.87
N THR A 27 15.67 -9.90 -5.84
CA THR A 27 16.98 -10.21 -6.36
C THR A 27 16.96 -11.07 -7.62
N ASP A 28 15.78 -11.42 -8.12
CA ASP A 28 15.65 -12.31 -9.28
C ASP A 28 15.82 -11.53 -10.58
N ASP A 29 16.88 -11.83 -11.31
CA ASP A 29 17.22 -11.15 -12.54
C ASP A 29 16.23 -11.39 -13.70
N ARG A 30 15.29 -12.32 -13.55
CA ARG A 30 14.25 -12.52 -14.54
C ARG A 30 13.27 -11.35 -14.55
N TYR A 31 13.14 -10.65 -13.43
CA TYR A 31 12.27 -9.48 -13.35
C TYR A 31 13.09 -8.24 -13.73
N LYS A 32 12.89 -7.75 -14.93
CA LYS A 32 13.67 -6.63 -15.46
C LYS A 32 13.09 -5.27 -15.13
N ASP A 33 11.80 -5.23 -14.77
CA ASP A 33 11.14 -3.98 -14.45
C ASP A 33 11.56 -3.50 -13.05
N PRO A 34 12.22 -2.35 -12.93
CA PRO A 34 12.61 -1.82 -11.62
C PRO A 34 11.43 -1.59 -10.68
N LEU A 35 10.26 -1.25 -11.22
CA LEU A 35 9.08 -1.02 -10.39
C LEU A 35 8.59 -2.31 -9.74
N THR A 36 8.66 -3.43 -10.44
CA THR A 36 8.28 -4.73 -9.89
C THR A 36 9.16 -5.09 -8.70
N LYS A 37 10.47 -4.88 -8.82
CA LYS A 37 11.41 -5.16 -7.72
C LYS A 37 11.20 -4.22 -6.55
N LYS A 38 10.99 -2.94 -6.80
CA LYS A 38 10.76 -1.95 -5.75
C LYS A 38 9.48 -2.23 -4.99
N LEU A 39 8.41 -2.60 -5.69
CA LEU A 39 7.14 -2.93 -5.06
C LEU A 39 7.26 -4.20 -4.22
N ALA A 40 7.95 -5.22 -4.73
CA ALA A 40 8.19 -6.45 -4.00
C ALA A 40 8.97 -6.17 -2.70
N LYS A 41 9.99 -5.33 -2.77
CA LYS A 41 10.77 -4.94 -1.61
C LYS A 41 9.91 -4.20 -0.58
N TYR A 42 9.16 -3.20 -1.04
CA TYR A 42 8.30 -2.39 -0.19
C TYR A 42 7.26 -3.25 0.53
N ASN A 43 6.60 -4.13 -0.20
CA ASN A 43 5.56 -4.98 0.37
C ASN A 43 6.12 -6.06 1.31
N SER A 44 7.30 -6.62 1.01
CA SER A 44 7.92 -7.60 1.90
C SER A 44 8.40 -6.97 3.19
N GLU A 45 8.96 -5.75 3.12
CA GLU A 45 9.36 -5.00 4.30
C GLU A 45 8.14 -4.61 5.14
N THR A 46 7.02 -4.27 4.49
CA THR A 46 5.76 -3.97 5.16
C THR A 46 5.23 -5.21 5.90
N TRP A 47 5.31 -6.39 5.26
CA TRP A 47 4.91 -7.64 5.89
C TRP A 47 5.74 -7.90 7.16
N ASP A 48 7.07 -7.71 7.07
CA ASP A 48 7.95 -7.86 8.23
C ASP A 48 7.58 -6.90 9.35
N GLU A 49 7.26 -5.66 9.00
CA GLU A 49 6.87 -4.65 9.97
C GLU A 49 5.56 -5.03 10.67
N ILE A 50 4.57 -5.52 9.94
CA ILE A 50 3.29 -5.96 10.48
C ILE A 50 3.49 -7.00 11.58
N PHE A 51 4.36 -7.98 11.33
CA PHE A 51 4.58 -9.08 12.27
C PHE A 51 5.52 -8.73 13.43
N SER A 52 6.26 -7.64 13.32
CA SER A 52 7.14 -7.18 14.39
C SER A 52 6.56 -6.01 15.18
N LEU A 53 5.45 -5.43 14.73
CA LEU A 53 4.87 -4.27 15.38
C LEU A 53 4.28 -4.60 16.74
N ASN A 54 4.65 -3.80 17.74
CA ASN A 54 4.01 -3.84 19.04
C ASN A 54 3.14 -2.60 19.16
N ILE A 55 1.82 -2.81 19.31
CA ILE A 55 0.90 -1.69 19.41
C ILE A 55 0.99 -1.09 20.81
N THR A 56 1.38 0.18 20.89
CA THR A 56 1.48 0.91 22.15
C THR A 56 0.28 1.82 22.37
N GLU A 57 -0.42 2.19 21.31
CA GLU A 57 -1.62 3.01 21.37
C GLU A 57 -2.72 2.33 20.57
N ASP A 58 -3.94 2.38 21.08
CA ASP A 58 -5.08 1.80 20.41
C ASP A 58 -6.06 2.92 20.06
N TYR A 59 -6.44 3.02 18.79
CA TYR A 59 -7.35 4.07 18.33
C TYR A 59 -8.43 3.49 17.45
N GLU A 60 -9.52 4.24 17.31
CA GLU A 60 -10.68 3.79 16.55
C GLU A 60 -10.49 4.09 15.06
N ILE A 61 -10.79 3.11 14.22
CA ILE A 61 -10.80 3.26 12.77
C ILE A 61 -12.23 3.01 12.32
N LYS A 62 -12.75 3.87 11.44
CA LYS A 62 -14.13 3.74 10.98
C LYS A 62 -14.34 2.45 10.23
N ASP A 63 -15.33 1.68 10.64
CA ASP A 63 -15.66 0.39 10.01
C ASP A 63 -15.96 0.56 8.52
N ASN A 64 -16.68 1.62 8.16
CA ASN A 64 -16.99 1.88 6.76
C ASN A 64 -15.76 2.16 5.91
N ALA A 65 -14.75 2.81 6.47
CA ALA A 65 -13.51 3.08 5.74
C ALA A 65 -12.78 1.77 5.42
N ILE A 66 -12.72 0.87 6.40
CA ILE A 66 -12.11 -0.45 6.21
C ILE A 66 -12.87 -1.25 5.16
N LYS A 67 -14.20 -1.28 5.27
CA LYS A 67 -15.06 -2.00 4.34
C LYS A 67 -14.89 -1.46 2.92
N ASN A 68 -14.90 -0.14 2.78
CA ASN A 68 -14.79 0.48 1.46
C ASN A 68 -13.45 0.19 0.79
N LEU A 69 -12.36 0.21 1.55
CA LEU A 69 -11.06 -0.14 0.96
C LEU A 69 -11.05 -1.60 0.51
N LYS A 70 -11.57 -2.51 1.32
CA LYS A 70 -11.64 -3.93 0.92
C LYS A 70 -12.44 -4.11 -0.37
N GLU A 71 -13.58 -3.45 -0.48
CA GLU A 71 -14.42 -3.54 -1.67
C GLU A 71 -13.74 -2.95 -2.90
N ASP A 72 -13.03 -1.83 -2.73
CA ASP A 72 -12.32 -1.20 -3.85
C ASP A 72 -11.13 -2.03 -4.31
N ILE A 73 -10.46 -2.74 -3.41
CA ILE A 73 -9.40 -3.69 -3.79
C ILE A 73 -10.02 -4.82 -4.62
N ASP A 74 -11.15 -5.37 -4.18
CA ASP A 74 -11.83 -6.43 -4.93
C ASP A 74 -12.25 -5.94 -6.31
N TYR A 75 -12.79 -4.73 -6.39
CA TYR A 75 -13.17 -4.13 -7.66
C TYR A 75 -11.95 -3.96 -8.58
N TYR A 76 -10.83 -3.51 -8.04
CA TYR A 76 -9.60 -3.32 -8.81
C TYR A 76 -9.13 -4.65 -9.42
N PHE A 77 -9.09 -5.72 -8.62
CA PHE A 77 -8.65 -7.01 -9.12
C PHE A 77 -9.64 -7.60 -10.12
N ASP A 78 -10.94 -7.46 -9.87
CA ASP A 78 -11.97 -7.97 -10.79
C ASP A 78 -11.95 -7.24 -12.14
N THR A 79 -11.60 -5.96 -12.13
CA THR A 79 -11.70 -5.11 -13.31
C THR A 79 -10.41 -5.04 -14.11
N TYR A 80 -9.26 -4.90 -13.42
CA TYR A 80 -8.00 -4.58 -14.09
C TYR A 80 -6.88 -5.60 -13.94
N ALA A 81 -6.79 -6.25 -12.80
CA ALA A 81 -5.60 -7.03 -12.51
C ALA A 81 -5.77 -8.53 -12.72
N GLY A 82 -6.96 -9.05 -12.53
CA GLY A 82 -7.14 -10.51 -12.54
C GLY A 82 -6.32 -11.14 -11.43
N GLY A 83 -5.71 -12.25 -11.69
CA GLY A 83 -4.85 -12.89 -10.73
C GLY A 83 -5.57 -13.80 -9.77
N ASP A 84 -4.81 -14.39 -8.86
CA ASP A 84 -5.32 -15.37 -7.92
C ASP A 84 -5.82 -14.73 -6.62
N GLU A 85 -6.57 -15.51 -5.87
CA GLU A 85 -7.13 -15.11 -4.59
C GLU A 85 -6.03 -14.75 -3.60
N GLU A 86 -4.92 -15.46 -3.62
CA GLU A 86 -3.81 -15.24 -2.70
C GLU A 86 -3.20 -13.84 -2.88
N THR A 87 -2.97 -13.44 -4.12
CA THR A 87 -2.42 -12.12 -4.44
C THR A 87 -3.40 -11.02 -4.07
N ARG A 88 -4.69 -11.22 -4.33
CA ARG A 88 -5.74 -10.28 -3.98
C ARG A 88 -5.78 -10.05 -2.47
N GLU A 89 -5.81 -11.13 -1.69
CA GLU A 89 -5.89 -11.02 -0.23
C GLU A 89 -4.62 -10.41 0.36
N PHE A 90 -3.46 -10.76 -0.16
CA PHE A 90 -2.21 -10.15 0.27
C PHE A 90 -2.25 -8.64 0.05
N THR A 91 -2.61 -8.19 -1.14
CA THR A 91 -2.67 -6.77 -1.48
C THR A 91 -3.68 -6.04 -0.58
N LYS A 92 -4.83 -6.66 -0.35
CA LYS A 92 -5.88 -6.10 0.49
C LYS A 92 -5.35 -5.78 1.89
N TYR A 93 -4.72 -6.74 2.53
CA TYR A 93 -4.27 -6.56 3.93
C TYR A 93 -3.02 -5.72 4.06
N ILE A 94 -2.13 -5.73 3.06
CA ILE A 94 -1.01 -4.78 3.02
C ILE A 94 -1.54 -3.35 2.88
N CYS A 95 -2.51 -3.10 2.01
CA CYS A 95 -3.08 -1.77 1.82
C CYS A 95 -3.83 -1.29 3.07
N LEU A 96 -4.55 -2.18 3.75
CA LEU A 96 -5.21 -1.82 5.01
C LEU A 96 -4.19 -1.34 6.05
N TYR A 97 -3.09 -2.04 6.17
CA TYR A 97 -2.03 -1.66 7.09
C TYR A 97 -1.42 -0.30 6.73
N LEU A 98 -1.06 -0.14 5.47
CA LEU A 98 -0.42 1.10 5.00
C LEU A 98 -1.35 2.31 5.15
N ALA A 99 -2.62 2.16 4.80
CA ALA A 99 -3.57 3.27 4.82
C ALA A 99 -4.01 3.66 6.23
N PHE A 100 -4.29 2.68 7.08
CA PHE A 100 -4.94 2.94 8.37
C PHE A 100 -4.03 2.82 9.59
N MET A 101 -2.94 2.12 9.50
CA MET A 101 -2.04 1.92 10.62
C MET A 101 -0.70 2.62 10.43
N ALA A 102 0.06 2.28 9.40
CA ALA A 102 1.36 2.89 9.16
C ALA A 102 1.24 4.34 8.67
N LYS A 103 0.16 4.65 8.00
CA LYS A 103 -0.06 5.94 7.36
C LYS A 103 1.10 6.28 6.43
N ARG A 104 1.41 5.36 5.57
CA ARG A 104 2.42 5.47 4.53
C ARG A 104 1.78 5.22 3.17
N PRO A 105 2.45 5.67 2.08
CA PRO A 105 1.92 5.48 0.73
C PRO A 105 1.71 4.02 0.37
N LEU A 106 0.76 3.76 -0.51
CA LEU A 106 0.49 2.43 -1.03
C LEU A 106 1.55 1.97 -2.04
N HIS A 107 2.36 2.89 -2.53
CA HIS A 107 3.46 2.60 -3.45
C HIS A 107 4.80 2.92 -2.82
N PRO A 108 5.89 2.32 -3.33
CA PRO A 108 7.23 2.56 -2.80
C PRO A 108 7.61 4.03 -2.78
N VAL A 109 8.29 4.44 -1.72
CA VAL A 109 8.69 5.83 -1.52
C VAL A 109 10.15 6.01 -1.89
N GLY A 110 10.41 6.99 -2.76
CA GLY A 110 11.77 7.40 -3.10
C GLY A 110 12.18 8.63 -2.34
N ASP A 111 13.43 9.02 -2.50
CA ASP A 111 13.99 10.20 -1.84
C ASP A 111 14.34 11.31 -2.84
N ASN A 112 14.10 11.10 -4.11
CA ASN A 112 14.45 12.05 -5.16
C ASN A 112 13.20 12.61 -5.84
N PRO A 113 12.76 13.82 -5.45
CA PRO A 113 11.56 14.42 -6.05
C PRO A 113 11.62 14.59 -7.57
N ALA A 114 12.83 14.66 -8.13
CA ALA A 114 12.99 14.82 -9.57
C ALA A 114 12.75 13.53 -10.35
N LYS A 115 13.03 12.38 -9.73
CA LYS A 115 12.96 11.08 -10.41
C LYS A 115 11.81 10.21 -9.92
N ASP A 116 11.47 10.28 -8.66
CA ASP A 116 10.51 9.35 -8.07
C ASP A 116 9.07 9.85 -8.18
N GLN A 117 8.15 8.94 -8.46
CA GLN A 117 6.74 9.28 -8.55
C GLN A 117 6.17 9.56 -7.16
N VAL A 118 6.55 8.77 -6.19
CA VAL A 118 6.14 8.93 -4.79
C VAL A 118 7.39 9.23 -3.98
N PHE A 119 7.36 10.30 -3.20
CA PHE A 119 8.54 10.73 -2.45
C PHE A 119 8.14 11.44 -1.15
N LEU A 120 9.11 11.51 -0.23
CA LEU A 120 8.96 12.23 1.02
C LEU A 120 9.66 13.58 0.87
N GLU A 121 8.94 14.66 1.15
CA GLU A 121 9.49 16.01 1.07
C GLU A 121 8.92 16.85 2.19
N ASN A 122 9.79 17.47 2.97
CA ASN A 122 9.40 18.31 4.11
C ASN A 122 8.44 17.64 5.09
N GLY A 123 8.67 16.34 5.33
CA GLY A 123 7.84 15.57 6.25
C GLY A 123 6.51 15.10 5.68
N GLU A 124 6.24 15.37 4.40
CA GLU A 124 5.00 14.95 3.77
C GLU A 124 5.25 14.00 2.62
N TYR A 125 4.40 12.97 2.50
CA TYR A 125 4.44 12.07 1.35
C TYR A 125 3.67 12.71 0.20
N LYS A 126 4.27 12.71 -0.99
CA LYS A 126 3.68 13.29 -2.19
C LYS A 126 3.70 12.30 -3.35
N CYS A 127 2.71 12.37 -4.22
CA CYS A 127 2.61 11.52 -5.40
C CYS A 127 2.27 12.38 -6.62
N LYS A 128 3.07 12.24 -7.68
CA LYS A 128 2.90 13.03 -8.90
C LYS A 128 1.65 12.68 -9.70
N THR A 129 1.15 11.45 -9.56
CA THR A 129 0.00 11.01 -10.35
C THR A 129 -1.32 11.06 -9.57
N ARG A 130 -1.28 11.36 -8.29
CA ARG A 130 -2.48 11.33 -7.46
C ARG A 130 -3.61 12.23 -7.97
N ILE A 131 -3.25 13.43 -8.43
CA ILE A 131 -4.24 14.39 -8.90
C ILE A 131 -5.06 13.86 -10.05
N MET A 132 -4.47 12.99 -10.87
CA MET A 132 -5.20 12.37 -11.99
C MET A 132 -6.01 11.17 -11.51
N SER A 133 -5.41 10.34 -10.67
CA SER A 133 -6.02 9.10 -10.22
C SER A 133 -7.18 9.30 -9.25
N ILE A 134 -7.12 10.33 -8.42
CA ILE A 134 -8.13 10.58 -7.40
C ILE A 134 -9.50 10.91 -7.99
N LYS A 135 -9.56 11.23 -9.27
CA LYS A 135 -10.81 11.56 -9.93
C LYS A 135 -11.69 10.34 -10.15
N ASP A 136 -11.09 9.15 -10.14
CA ASP A 136 -11.85 7.91 -10.25
C ASP A 136 -12.39 7.55 -8.86
N GLU A 137 -13.70 7.39 -8.74
CA GLU A 137 -14.34 7.09 -7.46
C GLU A 137 -13.94 5.74 -6.87
N ASN A 138 -13.40 4.84 -7.71
CA ASN A 138 -12.95 3.53 -7.26
C ASN A 138 -11.43 3.48 -7.09
N SER A 139 -10.74 4.61 -7.22
CA SER A 139 -9.29 4.64 -7.12
C SER A 139 -8.81 4.37 -5.71
N LEU A 140 -7.81 3.51 -5.59
CA LEU A 140 -7.14 3.24 -4.32
C LEU A 140 -6.37 4.45 -3.80
N CYS A 141 -6.09 5.42 -4.68
CA CYS A 141 -5.44 6.67 -4.28
C CYS A 141 -6.25 7.46 -3.24
N ARG A 142 -7.54 7.21 -3.17
CA ARG A 142 -8.43 7.85 -2.18
C ARG A 142 -8.06 7.47 -0.75
N TYR A 143 -7.41 6.33 -0.56
CA TYR A 143 -7.02 5.83 0.76
C TYR A 143 -5.55 6.09 1.06
N CYS A 144 -4.78 6.55 0.07
CA CYS A 144 -3.35 6.79 0.22
C CYS A 144 -3.10 8.09 0.96
N ILE A 145 -2.11 8.07 1.87
CA ILE A 145 -1.74 9.24 2.65
C ILE A 145 -1.11 10.35 1.80
N CYS A 146 -0.67 10.03 0.58
CA CYS A 146 0.03 11.00 -0.26
C CYS A 146 -0.80 12.24 -0.57
N LYS A 147 -0.11 13.37 -0.62
CA LYS A 147 -0.67 14.62 -1.12
C LYS A 147 -0.29 14.79 -2.58
N ASN A 148 -1.02 15.65 -3.28
CA ASN A 148 -0.70 15.95 -4.67
C ASN A 148 0.64 16.67 -4.74
N ALA A 149 1.51 16.18 -5.63
CA ALA A 149 2.79 16.83 -5.85
C ALA A 149 2.67 17.90 -6.91
N GLY A 150 1.56 18.15 -7.29
CA GLY A 150 1.38 18.79 -8.41
C GLY A 150 1.48 20.13 -8.65
N PHE A 151 1.54 20.74 -7.86
CA PHE A 151 1.62 21.99 -8.05
C PHE A 151 2.54 22.36 -8.85
N SER A 152 3.30 21.63 -8.76
CA SER A 152 4.31 21.77 -9.51
C SER A 152 4.02 21.94 -10.85
N PHE A 153 2.97 21.82 -11.28
CA PHE A 153 2.65 22.00 -12.53
C PHE A 153 3.01 23.27 -12.93
N GLY A 154 3.53 23.98 -12.10
CA GLY A 154 4.06 25.11 -12.54
C GLY A 154 3.19 26.01 -13.05
N PHE A 155 2.18 25.80 -12.74
CA PHE A 155 1.41 26.71 -13.16
C PHE A 155 1.23 27.57 -12.24
#